data_306445bbc86de844ea37f8fa27d89cdc
#
_entry.id   306445bbc86de844ea37f8fa27d89cdc
#
_cell.length_a   1.000
_cell.length_b   1.000
_cell.length_c   1.000
_cell.angle_alpha   90.00
_cell.angle_beta   90.00
_cell.angle_gamma   90.00
#
_symmetry.space_group_name_H-M   'P 1'
#
loop_
_entity.id
_entity.type
_entity.pdbx_description
1 polymer ?
#
loop_
_entity_poly.entity_id
_entity_poly.type
_entity_poly.pdbx_seq_one_letter_code
_entity_poly.pdbx_strand_id
1 'polypeptide(L)'
;GPTSQSPRVDEARNDQLYELEIALREIETNRATYGQDMPPWLVDRTLRNILVDVTGNTHRSEFSIDKMFSPDSSTGRLGLLELRAFEMPPHAHMSVVQQLLLRALIARFWKAPYRAPAARWGTELHDRWMLPTFIQQDMHDVVAEMNAAGYAFDAAWFAPQFEFRFPMVGTVQSMGVELTLRNALEPWHVMGEEGSAGGTVRYADSSLERIEVRVTGMNESRHVVTVNGQPLPLQSTGTTGEFVAGVRYKAWNPPSALHPTIGAHAPLTFDIVDTWM
;
A
#
# COMPACT_ATOMS: atom_id res chain seq x y z
N GLY A 1 1.78 -0.09 -8.40
CA GLY A 1 2.39 -1.39 -8.53
C GLY A 1 3.64 -1.52 -7.69
N PRO A 2 4.08 -2.72 -7.34
CA PRO A 2 5.32 -2.92 -6.60
C PRO A 2 6.53 -2.42 -7.37
N THR A 3 6.30 -2.00 -8.57
CA THR A 3 7.30 -1.72 -9.54
C THR A 3 7.70 -0.30 -9.51
N SER A 4 8.11 0.49 -9.44
CA SER A 4 8.76 1.74 -9.77
C SER A 4 8.54 2.88 -8.77
N GLN A 5 7.33 3.35 -8.61
CA GLN A 5 7.14 4.59 -7.84
C GLN A 5 6.15 4.44 -6.68
N SER A 6 5.60 3.26 -6.50
CA SER A 6 4.78 2.98 -5.32
C SER A 6 5.61 3.07 -4.05
N PRO A 7 5.02 3.53 -2.96
CA PRO A 7 5.64 3.47 -1.66
C PRO A 7 6.13 2.07 -1.40
N ARG A 8 7.36 1.94 -0.95
CA ARG A 8 7.89 0.66 -0.58
C ARG A 8 7.66 0.42 0.89
N VAL A 9 7.50 -0.82 1.20
CA VAL A 9 7.28 -1.25 2.55
C VAL A 9 8.46 -0.92 3.47
N ASP A 10 9.66 -0.96 2.94
CA ASP A 10 10.88 -0.54 3.64
C ASP A 10 10.95 0.98 3.87
N GLU A 11 10.19 1.77 3.12
CA GLU A 11 10.07 3.22 3.29
C GLU A 11 9.02 3.61 4.36
N ALA A 12 8.12 2.69 4.71
CA ALA A 12 7.13 2.87 5.78
C ALA A 12 7.69 2.51 7.17
N ARG A 13 8.99 2.70 7.41
CA ARG A 13 9.65 2.41 8.69
C ARG A 13 9.20 3.36 9.78
N ASN A 14 9.22 2.87 11.02
CA ASN A 14 8.80 3.64 12.19
C ASN A 14 9.63 4.91 12.42
N ASP A 15 10.91 4.90 12.07
CA ASP A 15 11.79 6.06 12.18
C ASP A 15 11.37 7.20 11.24
N GLN A 16 11.01 6.89 10.00
CA GLN A 16 10.51 7.89 9.06
C GLN A 16 9.18 8.48 9.51
N LEU A 17 8.27 7.68 10.05
CA LEU A 17 7.01 8.16 10.64
C LEU A 17 7.26 9.10 11.82
N TYR A 18 8.25 8.83 12.65
CA TYR A 18 8.63 9.69 13.76
C TYR A 18 9.12 11.07 13.27
N GLU A 19 9.99 11.09 12.28
CA GLU A 19 10.49 12.33 11.68
C GLU A 19 9.37 13.11 10.99
N LEU A 20 8.46 12.44 10.29
CA LEU A 20 7.29 13.07 9.67
C LEU A 20 6.37 13.70 10.72
N GLU A 21 6.11 13.03 11.84
CA GLU A 21 5.31 13.58 12.93
C GLU A 21 5.97 14.82 13.56
N ILE A 22 7.30 14.85 13.65
CA ILE A 22 8.03 16.05 14.11
C ILE A 22 7.83 17.18 13.11
N ALA A 23 8.01 16.90 11.82
CA ALA A 23 7.85 17.90 10.77
C ALA A 23 6.43 18.48 10.70
N LEU A 24 5.42 17.64 10.82
CA LEU A 24 4.02 18.11 10.84
C LEU A 24 3.74 18.99 12.06
N ARG A 25 4.25 18.64 13.24
CA ARG A 25 4.16 19.49 14.44
C ARG A 25 4.88 20.83 14.26
N GLU A 26 6.04 20.84 13.63
CA GLU A 26 6.77 22.05 13.32
C GLU A 26 5.97 22.98 12.39
N ILE A 27 5.33 22.42 11.37
CA ILE A 27 4.44 23.17 10.48
C ILE A 27 3.27 23.77 11.26
N GLU A 28 2.64 23.00 12.16
CA GLU A 28 1.55 23.50 12.99
C GLU A 28 2.01 24.63 13.94
N THR A 29 3.17 24.50 14.54
CA THR A 29 3.78 25.50 15.41
C THR A 29 4.07 26.79 14.63
N ASN A 30 4.65 26.68 13.46
CA ASN A 30 4.92 27.81 12.58
C ASN A 30 3.60 28.50 12.15
N ARG A 31 2.60 27.71 11.81
CA ARG A 31 1.27 28.25 11.47
C ARG A 31 0.61 28.97 12.65
N ALA A 32 0.75 28.46 13.86
CA ALA A 32 0.24 29.13 15.06
C ALA A 32 0.97 30.46 15.34
N THR A 33 2.28 30.50 15.04
CA THR A 33 3.13 31.67 15.28
C THR A 33 2.90 32.77 14.24
N TYR A 34 2.86 32.42 12.96
CA TYR A 34 2.83 33.37 11.84
C TYR A 34 1.42 33.57 11.24
N GLY A 35 0.46 32.70 11.57
CA GLY A 35 -0.89 32.78 11.02
C GLY A 35 -0.91 32.70 9.49
N GLN A 36 -1.58 33.65 8.86
CA GLN A 36 -1.66 33.77 7.39
C GLN A 36 -0.36 34.31 6.77
N ASP A 37 0.50 34.92 7.57
CA ASP A 37 1.79 35.48 7.13
C ASP A 37 2.92 34.45 7.17
N MET A 38 2.61 33.15 7.40
CA MET A 38 3.61 32.08 7.40
C MET A 38 4.31 32.01 6.04
N PRO A 39 5.63 32.17 5.98
CA PRO A 39 6.36 32.08 4.73
C PRO A 39 6.19 30.68 4.10
N PRO A 40 5.71 30.57 2.84
CA PRO A 40 5.43 29.28 2.21
C PRO A 40 6.65 28.36 2.10
N TRP A 41 7.85 28.94 2.01
CA TRP A 41 9.10 28.18 1.94
C TRP A 41 9.44 27.41 3.23
N LEU A 42 8.83 27.74 4.38
CA LEU A 42 9.02 26.98 5.62
C LEU A 42 8.51 25.55 5.47
N VAL A 43 7.41 25.32 4.77
CA VAL A 43 6.88 23.98 4.50
C VAL A 43 7.90 23.19 3.67
N ASP A 44 8.47 23.79 2.63
CA ASP A 44 9.51 23.19 1.81
C ASP A 44 10.72 22.78 2.67
N ARG A 45 11.21 23.66 3.52
CA ARG A 45 12.37 23.36 4.37
C ARG A 45 12.11 22.28 5.41
N THR A 46 10.93 22.26 5.98
CA THR A 46 10.55 21.28 7.00
C THR A 46 10.42 19.87 6.40
N LEU A 47 9.88 19.74 5.18
CA LEU A 47 9.58 18.43 4.58
C LEU A 47 10.62 17.96 3.56
N ARG A 48 11.52 18.80 3.09
CA ARG A 48 12.43 18.51 1.98
C ARG A 48 13.24 17.22 2.14
N ASN A 49 13.76 16.95 3.32
CA ASN A 49 14.60 15.79 3.58
C ASN A 49 13.81 14.56 4.06
N ILE A 50 12.50 14.72 4.23
CA ILE A 50 11.58 13.65 4.63
C ILE A 50 10.87 13.06 3.40
N LEU A 51 10.47 13.93 2.47
CA LEU A 51 9.82 13.54 1.22
C LEU A 51 10.83 13.12 0.14
N VAL A 52 11.76 12.27 0.52
CA VAL A 52 12.82 11.70 -0.33
C VAL A 52 13.00 10.23 0.00
N ASP A 53 13.61 9.47 -0.90
CA ASP A 53 14.07 8.12 -0.58
C ASP A 53 15.42 8.18 0.18
N VAL A 54 15.92 7.01 0.55
CA VAL A 54 17.21 6.87 1.28
C VAL A 54 18.41 7.45 0.53
N THR A 55 18.29 7.70 -0.77
CA THR A 55 19.32 8.33 -1.60
C THR A 55 19.13 9.85 -1.73
N GLY A 56 18.09 10.42 -1.11
CA GLY A 56 17.75 11.84 -1.25
C GLY A 56 16.97 12.18 -2.53
N ASN A 57 16.43 11.20 -3.23
CA ASN A 57 15.71 11.40 -4.48
C ASN A 57 14.22 11.71 -4.23
N THR A 58 13.80 12.94 -4.54
CA THR A 58 12.41 13.40 -4.39
C THR A 58 11.43 12.69 -5.33
N HIS A 59 11.91 12.05 -6.41
CA HIS A 59 11.06 11.30 -7.35
C HIS A 59 10.55 9.97 -6.80
N ARG A 60 10.96 9.57 -5.61
CA ARG A 60 10.61 8.28 -5.00
C ARG A 60 9.60 8.38 -3.88
N SER A 61 9.26 9.59 -3.41
CA SER A 61 8.23 9.76 -2.39
C SER A 61 6.83 9.81 -3.02
N GLU A 62 5.83 9.53 -2.23
CA GLU A 62 4.41 9.56 -2.60
C GLU A 62 3.93 10.97 -2.91
N PHE A 63 4.54 11.95 -2.26
CA PHE A 63 4.31 13.36 -2.46
C PHE A 63 5.58 14.03 -2.96
N SER A 64 5.43 15.00 -3.86
CA SER A 64 6.49 15.94 -4.18
C SER A 64 6.00 17.36 -4.03
N ILE A 65 6.77 18.16 -3.30
CA ILE A 65 6.51 19.58 -3.08
C ILE A 65 7.52 20.47 -3.82
N ASP A 66 8.37 19.89 -4.66
CA ASP A 66 9.44 20.58 -5.38
C ASP A 66 8.95 21.76 -6.21
N LYS A 67 7.69 21.69 -6.66
CA LYS A 67 7.05 22.74 -7.47
C LYS A 67 6.02 23.55 -6.69
N MET A 68 5.96 23.39 -5.36
CA MET A 68 5.01 24.12 -4.53
C MET A 68 5.55 25.53 -4.22
N PHE A 69 6.54 25.62 -3.35
CA PHE A 69 7.12 26.89 -2.92
C PHE A 69 8.63 26.78 -2.66
N SER A 70 9.36 26.03 -3.48
CA SER A 70 10.80 25.87 -3.31
C SER A 70 11.52 27.21 -3.39
N PRO A 71 12.29 27.60 -2.37
CA PRO A 71 13.06 28.84 -2.39
C PRO A 71 14.30 28.78 -3.31
N ASP A 72 14.74 27.56 -3.68
CA ASP A 72 15.98 27.32 -4.41
C ASP A 72 15.80 27.33 -5.94
N SER A 73 14.56 27.39 -6.42
CA SER A 73 14.25 27.36 -7.84
C SER A 73 13.20 28.39 -8.21
N SER A 74 13.47 29.15 -9.27
CA SER A 74 12.50 30.09 -9.83
C SER A 74 11.29 29.37 -10.45
N THR A 75 11.47 28.14 -10.92
CA THR A 75 10.42 27.28 -11.48
C THR A 75 9.71 26.43 -10.41
N GLY A 76 10.20 26.43 -9.18
CA GLY A 76 9.65 25.67 -8.04
C GLY A 76 8.57 26.40 -7.24
N ARG A 77 8.04 27.53 -7.73
CA ARG A 77 7.04 28.36 -7.02
C ARG A 77 5.70 28.42 -7.75
N LEU A 78 5.20 27.25 -8.12
CA LEU A 78 3.98 27.13 -8.92
C LEU A 78 2.74 26.79 -8.09
N GLY A 79 2.87 26.60 -6.77
CA GLY A 79 1.77 26.17 -5.91
C GLY A 79 1.28 24.75 -6.24
N LEU A 80 2.11 23.90 -6.83
CA LEU A 80 1.75 22.56 -7.25
C LEU A 80 2.19 21.52 -6.24
N LEU A 81 1.25 20.68 -5.82
CA LEU A 81 1.48 19.43 -5.10
C LEU A 81 1.37 18.29 -6.11
N GLU A 82 2.40 17.47 -6.21
CA GLU A 82 2.41 16.28 -7.05
C GLU A 82 2.17 15.03 -6.21
N LEU A 83 1.20 14.22 -6.60
CA LEU A 83 0.87 12.94 -5.96
C LEU A 83 1.32 11.82 -6.89
N ARG A 84 2.25 10.98 -6.43
CA ARG A 84 2.96 9.99 -7.26
C ARG A 84 2.55 8.54 -6.99
N ALA A 85 1.64 8.30 -6.06
CA ALA A 85 1.22 6.96 -5.67
C ALA A 85 0.28 6.26 -6.67
N PHE A 86 0.01 6.87 -7.82
CA PHE A 86 -0.97 6.38 -8.78
C PHE A 86 -0.33 5.65 -9.95
N GLU A 87 -0.92 4.50 -10.29
CA GLU A 87 -0.66 3.81 -11.56
C GLU A 87 -1.64 4.29 -12.62
N MET A 88 -1.25 4.14 -13.89
CA MET A 88 -2.20 4.33 -14.99
C MET A 88 -3.14 3.12 -15.03
N PRO A 89 -4.43 3.30 -14.76
CA PRO A 89 -5.39 2.22 -14.88
C PRO A 89 -5.72 1.94 -16.37
N PRO A 90 -6.21 0.74 -16.69
CA PRO A 90 -6.48 0.34 -18.08
C PRO A 90 -7.68 1.05 -18.70
N HIS A 91 -8.50 1.76 -17.92
CA HIS A 91 -9.71 2.42 -18.41
C HIS A 91 -9.86 3.83 -17.83
N ALA A 92 -10.30 4.77 -18.67
CA ALA A 92 -10.44 6.18 -18.30
C ALA A 92 -11.41 6.42 -17.13
N HIS A 93 -12.50 5.66 -17.01
CA HIS A 93 -13.42 5.78 -15.86
C HIS A 93 -12.71 5.48 -14.54
N MET A 94 -11.80 4.52 -14.51
CA MET A 94 -11.00 4.24 -13.30
C MET A 94 -10.14 5.44 -12.92
N SER A 95 -9.51 6.12 -13.89
CA SER A 95 -8.77 7.36 -13.63
C SER A 95 -9.67 8.47 -13.10
N VAL A 96 -10.87 8.61 -13.64
CA VAL A 96 -11.85 9.60 -13.17
C VAL A 96 -12.25 9.34 -11.72
N VAL A 97 -12.52 8.09 -11.34
CA VAL A 97 -12.87 7.72 -9.96
C VAL A 97 -11.72 8.01 -9.00
N GLN A 98 -10.47 7.68 -9.36
CA GLN A 98 -9.30 8.02 -8.55
C GLN A 98 -9.18 9.54 -8.35
N GLN A 99 -9.32 10.32 -9.42
CA GLN A 99 -9.25 11.78 -9.37
C GLN A 99 -10.39 12.38 -8.53
N LEU A 100 -11.60 11.82 -8.65
CA LEU A 100 -12.76 12.26 -7.90
C LEU A 100 -12.54 12.04 -6.39
N LEU A 101 -12.11 10.85 -6.00
CA LEU A 101 -11.83 10.53 -4.59
C LEU A 101 -10.76 11.47 -4.02
N LEU A 102 -9.65 11.64 -4.73
CA LEU A 102 -8.55 12.49 -4.30
C LEU A 102 -9.00 13.94 -4.09
N ARG A 103 -9.72 14.49 -5.06
CA ARG A 103 -10.23 15.87 -4.97
C ARG A 103 -11.25 16.05 -3.85
N ALA A 104 -12.10 15.06 -3.63
CA ALA A 104 -13.07 15.08 -2.54
C ALA A 104 -12.39 14.97 -1.17
N LEU A 105 -11.36 14.13 -1.01
CA LEU A 105 -10.54 14.05 0.20
C LEU A 105 -9.86 15.40 0.50
N ILE A 106 -9.25 16.03 -0.50
CA ILE A 106 -8.66 17.36 -0.34
C ILE A 106 -9.72 18.39 0.11
N ALA A 107 -10.89 18.41 -0.52
CA ALA A 107 -11.98 19.33 -0.17
C ALA A 107 -12.50 19.07 1.25
N ARG A 108 -12.58 17.80 1.66
CA ARG A 108 -12.97 17.42 3.01
C ARG A 108 -11.94 17.89 4.03
N PHE A 109 -10.67 17.62 3.81
CA PHE A 109 -9.60 18.00 4.75
C PHE A 109 -9.33 19.50 4.78
N TRP A 110 -9.69 20.22 3.71
CA TRP A 110 -9.70 21.68 3.73
C TRP A 110 -10.75 22.24 4.71
N LYS A 111 -11.93 21.62 4.76
CA LYS A 111 -13.02 22.01 5.68
C LYS A 111 -12.79 21.53 7.12
N ALA A 112 -12.31 20.30 7.26
CA ALA A 112 -12.06 19.66 8.54
C ALA A 112 -10.71 18.92 8.47
N PRO A 113 -9.60 19.54 8.91
CA PRO A 113 -8.27 18.96 8.84
C PRO A 113 -8.20 17.60 9.56
N TYR A 114 -7.59 16.62 8.92
CA TYR A 114 -7.33 15.32 9.51
C TYR A 114 -6.19 15.43 10.53
N ARG A 115 -6.42 14.95 11.76
CA ARG A 115 -5.48 15.09 12.87
C ARG A 115 -5.20 13.76 13.59
N ALA A 116 -5.61 12.64 13.00
CA ALA A 116 -5.28 11.35 13.58
C ALA A 116 -3.76 11.11 13.54
N PRO A 117 -3.20 10.39 14.53
CA PRO A 117 -1.81 10.00 14.49
C PRO A 117 -1.55 9.07 13.29
N ALA A 118 -0.31 9.07 12.79
CA ALA A 118 0.10 8.16 11.74
C ALA A 118 -0.03 6.70 12.20
N ALA A 119 -0.54 5.84 11.33
CA ALA A 119 -0.62 4.41 11.60
C ALA A 119 0.79 3.80 11.65
N ARG A 120 1.01 2.94 12.64
CA ARG A 120 2.28 2.23 12.81
C ARG A 120 2.06 0.74 12.54
N TRP A 121 2.36 0.32 11.32
CA TRP A 121 2.12 -1.03 10.86
C TRP A 121 3.12 -2.04 11.41
N GLY A 122 4.40 -1.63 11.53
CA GLY A 122 5.48 -2.55 11.91
C GLY A 122 5.55 -3.76 10.96
N THR A 123 5.70 -4.94 11.53
CA THR A 123 5.76 -6.21 10.77
C THR A 123 4.41 -6.65 10.20
N GLU A 124 3.30 -6.10 10.67
CA GLU A 124 1.96 -6.43 10.17
C GLU A 124 1.66 -5.85 8.79
N LEU A 125 2.50 -4.93 8.30
CA LEU A 125 2.27 -4.29 7.01
C LEU A 125 2.15 -5.32 5.88
N HIS A 126 3.09 -6.26 5.81
CA HIS A 126 3.11 -7.28 4.75
C HIS A 126 2.03 -8.35 4.90
N ASP A 127 1.85 -8.83 6.13
CA ASP A 127 1.08 -10.06 6.35
C ASP A 127 -0.40 -9.77 6.64
N ARG A 128 -0.75 -8.49 6.82
CA ARG A 128 -2.10 -8.04 7.06
C ARG A 128 -2.51 -6.91 6.13
N TRP A 129 -1.94 -5.74 6.30
CA TRP A 129 -2.44 -4.50 5.68
C TRP A 129 -2.24 -4.42 4.16
N MET A 130 -1.31 -5.19 3.59
CA MET A 130 -1.13 -5.29 2.14
C MET A 130 -1.95 -6.41 1.50
N LEU A 131 -2.69 -7.19 2.28
CA LEU A 131 -3.58 -8.21 1.73
C LEU A 131 -4.85 -7.57 1.15
N PRO A 132 -5.33 -8.06 0.00
CA PRO A 132 -6.54 -7.59 -0.66
C PRO A 132 -7.74 -7.41 0.25
N THR A 133 -8.01 -8.37 1.13
CA THR A 133 -9.13 -8.31 2.09
C THR A 133 -9.08 -7.05 2.96
N PHE A 134 -7.92 -6.74 3.55
CA PHE A 134 -7.79 -5.58 4.43
C PHE A 134 -7.73 -4.25 3.66
N ILE A 135 -7.14 -4.24 2.45
CA ILE A 135 -7.18 -3.07 1.56
C ILE A 135 -8.62 -2.75 1.16
N GLN A 136 -9.43 -3.76 0.89
CA GLN A 136 -10.84 -3.57 0.56
C GLN A 136 -11.64 -3.06 1.76
N GLN A 137 -11.39 -3.58 2.96
CA GLN A 137 -12.01 -3.09 4.19
C GLN A 137 -11.67 -1.62 4.42
N ASP A 138 -10.40 -1.24 4.33
CA ASP A 138 -9.94 0.16 4.48
C ASP A 138 -10.59 1.08 3.45
N MET A 139 -10.72 0.65 2.19
CA MET A 139 -11.43 1.42 1.17
C MET A 139 -12.92 1.59 1.51
N HIS A 140 -13.57 0.58 2.06
CA HIS A 140 -14.96 0.70 2.51
C HIS A 140 -15.09 1.72 3.66
N ASP A 141 -14.14 1.75 4.59
CA ASP A 141 -14.11 2.70 5.69
C ASP A 141 -13.90 4.13 5.15
N VAL A 142 -13.01 4.32 4.18
CA VAL A 142 -12.83 5.62 3.50
C VAL A 142 -14.11 6.08 2.82
N VAL A 143 -14.79 5.19 2.10
CA VAL A 143 -16.07 5.51 1.44
C VAL A 143 -17.15 5.86 2.47
N ALA A 144 -17.25 5.11 3.57
CA ALA A 144 -18.19 5.38 4.64
C ALA A 144 -17.93 6.74 5.30
N GLU A 145 -16.67 7.07 5.57
CA GLU A 145 -16.26 8.37 6.11
C GLU A 145 -16.59 9.52 5.15
N MET A 146 -16.35 9.35 3.85
CA MET A 146 -16.69 10.35 2.85
C MET A 146 -18.19 10.58 2.76
N ASN A 147 -18.99 9.50 2.81
CA ASN A 147 -20.45 9.61 2.81
C ASN A 147 -20.97 10.32 4.09
N ALA A 148 -20.41 10.02 5.25
CA ALA A 148 -20.73 10.71 6.50
C ALA A 148 -20.37 12.20 6.44
N ALA A 149 -19.36 12.58 5.66
CA ALA A 149 -18.96 13.97 5.42
C ALA A 149 -19.79 14.67 4.32
N GLY A 150 -20.79 13.99 3.76
CA GLY A 150 -21.70 14.53 2.73
C GLY A 150 -21.22 14.41 1.30
N TYR A 151 -20.20 13.58 1.03
CA TYR A 151 -19.75 13.24 -0.32
C TYR A 151 -20.33 11.88 -0.74
N ALA A 152 -21.16 11.88 -1.76
CA ALA A 152 -21.88 10.67 -2.19
C ALA A 152 -20.96 9.75 -3.02
N PHE A 153 -20.30 8.81 -2.35
CA PHE A 153 -19.48 7.78 -2.97
C PHE A 153 -20.18 6.42 -2.87
N ASP A 154 -19.99 5.59 -3.91
CA ASP A 154 -20.37 4.19 -3.91
C ASP A 154 -19.10 3.33 -3.97
N ALA A 155 -18.97 2.38 -3.03
CA ALA A 155 -17.85 1.45 -2.99
C ALA A 155 -17.73 0.63 -4.28
N ALA A 156 -18.84 0.37 -4.98
CA ALA A 156 -18.85 -0.33 -6.26
C ALA A 156 -18.04 0.37 -7.36
N TRP A 157 -17.84 1.68 -7.28
CA TRP A 157 -17.01 2.42 -8.24
C TRP A 157 -15.54 2.00 -8.21
N PHE A 158 -15.08 1.46 -7.10
CA PHE A 158 -13.69 1.01 -6.89
C PHE A 158 -13.47 -0.48 -7.19
N ALA A 159 -14.55 -1.24 -7.43
CA ALA A 159 -14.44 -2.66 -7.74
C ALA A 159 -13.54 -2.96 -8.96
N PRO A 160 -13.58 -2.18 -10.07
CA PRO A 160 -12.67 -2.39 -11.18
C PRO A 160 -11.19 -2.22 -10.83
N GLN A 161 -10.83 -1.23 -9.98
CA GLN A 161 -9.45 -1.06 -9.49
C GLN A 161 -9.01 -2.24 -8.66
N PHE A 162 -9.89 -2.69 -7.76
CA PHE A 162 -9.61 -3.83 -6.90
C PHE A 162 -9.37 -5.10 -7.70
N GLU A 163 -10.27 -5.42 -8.65
CA GLU A 163 -10.12 -6.61 -9.48
C GLU A 163 -8.93 -6.53 -10.44
N PHE A 164 -8.64 -5.36 -10.99
CA PHE A 164 -7.45 -5.14 -11.80
C PHE A 164 -6.16 -5.36 -11.01
N ARG A 165 -6.13 -4.89 -9.77
CA ARG A 165 -4.92 -4.95 -8.93
C ARG A 165 -4.73 -6.31 -8.27
N PHE A 166 -5.83 -6.94 -7.90
CA PHE A 166 -5.87 -8.20 -7.16
C PHE A 166 -6.79 -9.20 -7.86
N PRO A 167 -6.45 -9.63 -9.09
CA PRO A 167 -7.31 -10.54 -9.81
C PRO A 167 -7.53 -11.83 -9.04
N MET A 168 -8.78 -12.34 -9.09
CA MET A 168 -9.12 -13.61 -8.50
C MET A 168 -8.50 -14.75 -9.31
N VAL A 169 -7.84 -15.67 -8.64
CA VAL A 169 -7.27 -16.88 -9.23
C VAL A 169 -8.33 -17.98 -9.32
N GLY A 170 -9.10 -18.15 -8.25
CA GLY A 170 -10.18 -19.12 -8.19
C GLY A 170 -10.73 -19.35 -6.80
N THR A 171 -11.83 -20.11 -6.74
CA THR A 171 -12.51 -20.51 -5.51
C THR A 171 -12.82 -22.00 -5.55
N VAL A 172 -12.67 -22.68 -4.43
CA VAL A 172 -13.05 -24.07 -4.24
C VAL A 172 -13.81 -24.26 -2.93
N GLN A 173 -14.79 -25.15 -2.94
CA GLN A 173 -15.53 -25.53 -1.72
C GLN A 173 -15.27 -27.00 -1.40
N SER A 174 -14.94 -27.29 -0.14
CA SER A 174 -14.76 -28.63 0.37
C SER A 174 -15.08 -28.67 1.86
N MET A 175 -15.77 -29.72 2.31
CA MET A 175 -16.07 -29.95 3.72
C MET A 175 -16.79 -28.80 4.45
N GLY A 176 -17.59 -28.01 3.72
CA GLY A 176 -18.25 -26.82 4.26
C GLY A 176 -17.37 -25.58 4.40
N VAL A 177 -16.13 -25.68 3.96
CA VAL A 177 -15.16 -24.58 3.90
C VAL A 177 -15.01 -24.12 2.46
N GLU A 178 -15.05 -22.82 2.24
CA GLU A 178 -14.71 -22.19 0.97
C GLU A 178 -13.32 -21.58 1.06
N LEU A 179 -12.48 -21.88 0.09
CA LEU A 179 -11.13 -21.33 -0.06
C LEU A 179 -11.07 -20.53 -1.36
N THR A 180 -10.76 -19.25 -1.25
CA THR A 180 -10.60 -18.33 -2.38
C THR A 180 -9.15 -17.88 -2.47
N LEU A 181 -8.59 -17.90 -3.66
CA LEU A 181 -7.25 -17.42 -3.97
C LEU A 181 -7.33 -16.14 -4.79
N ARG A 182 -6.54 -15.15 -4.41
CA ARG A 182 -6.43 -13.87 -5.09
C ARG A 182 -4.99 -13.39 -5.13
N ASN A 183 -4.56 -12.79 -6.23
CA ASN A 183 -3.23 -12.19 -6.26
C ASN A 183 -3.13 -11.07 -5.22
N ALA A 184 -1.98 -10.95 -4.59
CA ALA A 184 -1.68 -9.92 -3.60
C ALA A 184 -0.40 -9.17 -3.96
N LEU A 185 -0.14 -8.06 -3.27
CA LEU A 185 1.09 -7.29 -3.47
C LEU A 185 2.27 -7.98 -2.81
N GLU A 186 3.34 -8.15 -3.55
CA GLU A 186 4.65 -8.50 -3.00
C GLU A 186 5.62 -7.35 -3.29
N PRO A 187 6.10 -6.65 -2.27
CA PRO A 187 7.14 -5.65 -2.45
C PRO A 187 8.47 -6.36 -2.70
N TRP A 188 8.98 -6.20 -3.90
CA TRP A 188 10.24 -6.81 -4.29
C TRP A 188 11.43 -6.23 -3.52
N HIS A 189 12.33 -7.09 -3.08
CA HIS A 189 13.57 -6.65 -2.43
C HIS A 189 14.46 -5.88 -3.40
N VAL A 190 14.97 -4.75 -2.95
CA VAL A 190 15.97 -3.99 -3.68
C VAL A 190 17.32 -4.66 -3.51
N MET A 191 17.93 -5.08 -4.62
CA MET A 191 19.24 -5.72 -4.63
C MET A 191 20.39 -4.72 -4.80
N GLY A 192 20.10 -3.55 -5.33
CA GLY A 192 21.07 -2.48 -5.51
C GLY A 192 20.47 -1.23 -6.14
N GLU A 193 21.15 -0.12 -5.97
CA GLU A 193 20.80 1.16 -6.58
C GLU A 193 22.04 1.81 -7.20
N GLU A 194 21.88 2.39 -8.37
CA GLU A 194 22.90 3.17 -9.04
C GLU A 194 22.37 4.55 -9.37
N GLY A 195 23.14 5.58 -9.02
CA GLY A 195 22.87 6.95 -9.45
C GLY A 195 23.09 7.11 -10.94
N SER A 196 22.13 7.69 -11.66
CA SER A 196 22.26 8.06 -13.07
C SER A 196 21.94 9.52 -13.29
N ALA A 197 22.38 10.07 -14.42
CA ALA A 197 22.00 11.42 -14.81
C ALA A 197 20.47 11.50 -14.99
N GLY A 198 19.79 12.15 -14.04
CA GLY A 198 18.32 12.31 -14.05
C GLY A 198 17.54 11.32 -13.20
N GLY A 199 18.20 10.51 -12.36
CA GLY A 199 17.49 9.61 -11.46
C GLY A 199 18.35 8.53 -10.85
N THR A 200 17.70 7.58 -10.19
CA THR A 200 18.32 6.40 -9.61
C THR A 200 17.75 5.15 -10.27
N VAL A 201 18.60 4.26 -10.74
CA VAL A 201 18.22 2.94 -11.24
C VAL A 201 18.26 1.96 -10.09
N ARG A 202 17.17 1.22 -9.89
CA ARG A 202 17.05 0.19 -8.86
C ARG A 202 16.91 -1.18 -9.49
N TYR A 203 17.66 -2.12 -8.94
CA TYR A 203 17.58 -3.52 -9.28
C TYR A 203 16.77 -4.24 -8.19
N ALA A 204 15.67 -4.85 -8.55
CA ALA A 204 14.80 -5.55 -7.63
C ALA A 204 14.75 -7.06 -7.95
N ASP A 205 14.60 -7.88 -6.91
CA ASP A 205 14.32 -9.30 -7.09
C ASP A 205 12.85 -9.53 -7.41
N SER A 206 12.54 -9.71 -8.69
CA SER A 206 11.19 -9.96 -9.19
C SER A 206 10.77 -11.44 -9.15
N SER A 207 11.59 -12.30 -8.54
CA SER A 207 11.29 -13.73 -8.47
C SER A 207 10.14 -14.10 -7.53
N LEU A 208 9.79 -13.19 -6.63
CA LEU A 208 8.79 -13.41 -5.59
C LEU A 208 7.43 -12.82 -5.97
N GLU A 209 6.40 -13.59 -5.69
CA GLU A 209 5.01 -13.20 -5.82
C GLU A 209 4.26 -13.53 -4.53
N ARG A 210 3.06 -12.97 -4.38
CA ARG A 210 2.19 -13.23 -3.23
C ARG A 210 0.77 -13.58 -3.68
N ILE A 211 0.17 -14.55 -2.98
CA ILE A 211 -1.25 -14.89 -3.09
C ILE A 211 -1.89 -14.66 -1.72
N GLU A 212 -3.06 -14.03 -1.70
CA GLU A 212 -3.97 -14.08 -0.55
C GLU A 212 -4.77 -15.38 -0.61
N VAL A 213 -4.79 -16.10 0.49
CA VAL A 213 -5.67 -17.24 0.74
C VAL A 213 -6.75 -16.78 1.71
N ARG A 214 -8.00 -16.66 1.25
CA ARG A 214 -9.15 -16.35 2.09
C ARG A 214 -9.96 -17.62 2.30
N VAL A 215 -10.34 -17.87 3.54
CA VAL A 215 -11.08 -19.06 3.95
C VAL A 215 -12.35 -18.64 4.67
N THR A 216 -13.49 -19.15 4.25
CA THR A 216 -14.78 -18.91 4.91
C THR A 216 -15.44 -20.22 5.34
N GLY A 217 -16.25 -20.19 6.41
CA GLY A 217 -16.86 -21.38 6.99
C GLY A 217 -15.91 -22.27 7.78
N MET A 218 -14.71 -21.77 8.07
CA MET A 218 -13.67 -22.49 8.82
C MET A 218 -13.99 -22.54 10.31
N ASN A 219 -13.73 -23.70 10.92
CA ASN A 219 -13.63 -23.87 12.37
C ASN A 219 -12.16 -24.18 12.70
N GLU A 220 -11.49 -23.25 13.41
CA GLU A 220 -10.06 -23.35 13.75
C GLU A 220 -9.71 -24.57 14.61
N SER A 221 -10.64 -25.07 15.41
CA SER A 221 -10.40 -26.28 16.23
C SER A 221 -10.48 -27.57 15.42
N ARG A 222 -10.98 -27.51 14.18
CA ARG A 222 -11.20 -28.67 13.32
C ARG A 222 -10.41 -28.63 12.03
N HIS A 223 -10.32 -27.47 11.41
CA HIS A 223 -9.73 -27.33 10.09
C HIS A 223 -8.34 -26.69 10.15
N VAL A 224 -7.42 -27.24 9.37
CA VAL A 224 -6.10 -26.65 9.10
C VAL A 224 -5.96 -26.48 7.60
N VAL A 225 -5.57 -25.30 7.17
CA VAL A 225 -5.25 -25.05 5.75
C VAL A 225 -3.75 -25.05 5.58
N THR A 226 -3.26 -25.78 4.60
CA THR A 226 -1.83 -25.86 4.29
C THR A 226 -1.54 -25.44 2.85
N VAL A 227 -0.29 -25.04 2.61
CA VAL A 227 0.27 -24.85 1.28
C VAL A 227 1.54 -25.69 1.16
N ASN A 228 1.61 -26.56 0.17
CA ASN A 228 2.71 -27.51 0.00
C ASN A 228 3.07 -28.25 1.32
N GLY A 229 2.05 -28.63 2.08
CA GLY A 229 2.18 -29.33 3.37
C GLY A 229 2.55 -28.44 4.56
N GLN A 230 2.73 -27.13 4.40
CA GLN A 230 3.01 -26.21 5.49
C GLN A 230 1.72 -25.50 5.96
N PRO A 231 1.39 -25.52 7.26
CA PRO A 231 0.23 -24.80 7.79
C PRO A 231 0.32 -23.30 7.52
N LEU A 232 -0.82 -22.69 7.13
CA LEU A 232 -0.90 -21.25 6.92
C LEU A 232 -1.12 -20.51 8.23
N PRO A 233 -0.44 -19.38 8.46
CA PRO A 233 -0.67 -18.50 9.60
C PRO A 233 -1.91 -17.64 9.36
N LEU A 234 -3.09 -18.27 9.39
CA LEU A 234 -4.36 -17.61 9.15
C LEU A 234 -4.67 -16.57 10.22
N GLN A 235 -5.14 -15.40 9.79
CA GLN A 235 -5.56 -14.29 10.63
C GLN A 235 -7.04 -14.04 10.44
N SER A 236 -7.77 -13.75 11.54
CA SER A 236 -9.18 -13.38 11.47
C SER A 236 -9.36 -12.06 10.73
N THR A 237 -10.36 -11.98 9.86
CA THR A 237 -10.80 -10.73 9.21
C THR A 237 -11.70 -9.87 10.10
N GLY A 238 -12.08 -10.39 11.30
CA GLY A 238 -13.11 -9.80 12.16
C GLY A 238 -14.50 -10.43 11.95
N THR A 239 -14.66 -11.23 10.91
CA THR A 239 -15.91 -11.99 10.65
C THR A 239 -15.76 -13.43 11.16
N THR A 240 -16.74 -13.92 11.88
CA THR A 240 -16.71 -15.29 12.42
C THR A 240 -16.60 -16.32 11.31
N GLY A 241 -15.62 -17.22 11.42
CA GLY A 241 -15.36 -18.27 10.46
C GLY A 241 -14.68 -17.80 9.17
N GLU A 242 -14.22 -16.55 9.14
CA GLU A 242 -13.49 -15.98 8.01
C GLU A 242 -12.05 -15.61 8.39
N PHE A 243 -11.10 -16.14 7.63
CA PHE A 243 -9.68 -15.98 7.86
C PHE A 243 -8.94 -15.70 6.56
N VAL A 244 -7.78 -15.05 6.67
CA VAL A 244 -6.89 -14.79 5.54
C VAL A 244 -5.44 -15.06 5.91
N ALA A 245 -4.65 -15.42 4.93
CA ALA A 245 -3.18 -15.43 5.02
C ALA A 245 -2.57 -14.98 3.70
N GLY A 246 -1.40 -14.33 3.79
CA GLY A 246 -0.56 -14.03 2.64
C GLY A 246 0.48 -15.14 2.44
N VAL A 247 0.54 -15.72 1.27
CA VAL A 247 1.52 -16.73 0.89
C VAL A 247 2.52 -16.12 -0.07
N ARG A 248 3.73 -15.87 0.40
CA ARG A 248 4.86 -15.50 -0.46
C ARG A 248 5.48 -16.75 -1.06
N TYR A 249 5.70 -16.74 -2.36
CA TYR A 249 6.31 -17.86 -3.05
C TYR A 249 7.25 -17.39 -4.16
N LYS A 250 8.21 -18.24 -4.50
CA LYS A 250 9.09 -18.00 -5.64
C LYS A 250 8.40 -18.45 -6.91
N ALA A 251 8.03 -17.48 -7.76
CA ALA A 251 7.24 -17.73 -8.96
C ALA A 251 8.11 -18.18 -10.14
N TRP A 252 9.35 -17.69 -10.22
CA TRP A 252 10.26 -18.00 -11.32
C TRP A 252 11.74 -17.83 -10.92
N ASN A 253 12.68 -18.22 -11.77
CA ASN A 253 14.11 -18.11 -11.54
C ASN A 253 14.73 -17.11 -12.51
N PRO A 254 14.82 -15.82 -12.16
CA PRO A 254 15.53 -14.85 -12.98
C PRO A 254 17.04 -15.12 -12.97
N PRO A 255 17.81 -14.59 -13.95
CA PRO A 255 19.26 -14.67 -13.95
C PRO A 255 19.91 -14.09 -12.69
N SER A 256 19.27 -13.08 -12.09
CA SER A 256 19.68 -12.46 -10.83
C SER A 256 18.53 -12.54 -9.84
N ALA A 257 18.74 -13.20 -8.73
CA ALA A 257 17.77 -13.32 -7.64
C ALA A 257 18.51 -13.31 -6.30
N LEU A 258 17.83 -12.86 -5.24
CA LEU A 258 18.38 -12.83 -3.89
C LEU A 258 18.75 -14.24 -3.38
N HIS A 259 17.97 -15.24 -3.79
CA HIS A 259 18.16 -16.65 -3.44
C HIS A 259 18.23 -17.53 -4.70
N PRO A 260 19.35 -17.52 -5.43
CA PRO A 260 19.45 -18.22 -6.72
C PRO A 260 19.37 -19.75 -6.61
N THR A 261 19.65 -20.30 -5.43
CA THR A 261 19.63 -21.76 -5.19
C THR A 261 18.25 -22.31 -4.80
N ILE A 262 17.31 -21.45 -4.47
CA ILE A 262 15.93 -21.84 -4.18
C ILE A 262 15.18 -21.95 -5.51
N GLY A 263 14.64 -23.13 -5.80
CA GLY A 263 13.81 -23.36 -6.99
C GLY A 263 12.46 -22.66 -6.94
N ALA A 264 11.80 -22.52 -8.08
CA ALA A 264 10.44 -22.01 -8.12
C ALA A 264 9.47 -22.96 -7.41
N HIS A 265 8.53 -22.39 -6.68
CA HIS A 265 7.46 -23.13 -5.97
C HIS A 265 6.27 -23.33 -6.93
N ALA A 266 6.40 -24.27 -7.83
CA ALA A 266 5.38 -24.59 -8.82
C ALA A 266 5.20 -26.11 -8.96
N PRO A 267 3.97 -26.64 -8.79
CA PRO A 267 2.75 -25.94 -8.42
C PRO A 267 2.69 -25.56 -6.93
N LEU A 268 1.78 -24.62 -6.60
CA LEU A 268 1.31 -24.43 -5.23
C LEU A 268 0.11 -25.34 -5.00
N THR A 269 0.19 -26.23 -4.02
CA THR A 269 -0.89 -27.14 -3.63
C THR A 269 -1.47 -26.68 -2.30
N PHE A 270 -2.77 -26.38 -2.28
CA PHE A 270 -3.51 -26.00 -1.09
C PHE A 270 -4.38 -27.14 -0.63
N ASP A 271 -4.30 -27.47 0.66
CA ASP A 271 -5.08 -28.56 1.26
C ASP A 271 -5.92 -28.01 2.42
N ILE A 272 -7.15 -28.49 2.54
CA ILE A 272 -7.99 -28.30 3.71
C ILE A 272 -8.00 -29.62 4.47
N VAL A 273 -7.43 -29.63 5.66
CA VAL A 273 -7.29 -30.82 6.51
C VAL A 273 -8.36 -30.76 7.60
N ASP A 274 -9.18 -31.80 7.68
CA ASP A 274 -10.11 -32.03 8.79
C ASP A 274 -9.40 -32.88 9.85
N THR A 275 -9.13 -32.30 11.01
CA THR A 275 -8.38 -32.98 12.09
C THR A 275 -9.25 -33.89 12.95
N TRP A 276 -10.56 -33.92 12.70
CA TRP A 276 -11.51 -34.76 13.45
C TRP A 276 -11.86 -36.07 12.74
N MET A 277 -11.39 -36.29 11.53
CA MET A 277 -11.58 -37.51 10.75
C MET A 277 -10.40 -38.46 10.83
#